data_768e8ab489807f51128653ed9927f408
#
_entry.id   768e8ab489807f51128653ed9927f408
#
_cell.length_a   1.000
_cell.length_b   1.000
_cell.length_c   1.000
_cell.angle_alpha   90.00
_cell.angle_beta   90.00
_cell.angle_gamma   90.00
#
_symmetry.space_group_name_H-M   'P 1'
#
loop_
_entity.id
_entity.type
_entity.pdbx_description
1 polymer ?
#
loop_
_entity_poly.entity_id
_entity_poly.type
_entity_poly.pdbx_seq_one_letter_code
_entity_poly.pdbx_strand_id
1 'polypeptide(L)'
;MSQNIKIPFVDLYPQYEELQSEIDLAIRDIIARSDFITGPTVEKLEKAICKYTGAEDCASIGSGTNALVCALKALGIQPGHQVMTVGHTFVSTTEAIVNVGATPVFVDIDEFYHLDVSKLQ
;
A
#
# COMPACT_ATOMS: atom_id res chain seq x y z
N MET A 1 0.24 -19.06 41.23
CA MET A 1 0.64 -19.57 39.91
C MET A 1 0.65 -18.32 38.98
N SER A 2 1.83 -17.86 38.58
CA SER A 2 1.89 -16.74 37.62
C SER A 2 1.47 -17.25 36.25
N GLN A 3 0.38 -16.73 35.72
CA GLN A 3 0.01 -16.98 34.33
C GLN A 3 1.13 -16.38 33.45
N ASN A 4 1.76 -17.22 32.66
CA ASN A 4 2.71 -16.76 31.63
C ASN A 4 1.90 -16.02 30.54
N ILE A 5 1.76 -14.70 30.69
CA ILE A 5 1.11 -13.86 29.68
C ILE A 5 2.04 -13.84 28.47
N LYS A 6 1.64 -14.50 27.39
CA LYS A 6 2.34 -14.45 26.11
C LYS A 6 1.85 -13.21 25.36
N ILE A 7 2.72 -12.21 25.23
CA ILE A 7 2.44 -11.00 24.43
C ILE A 7 2.86 -11.32 22.98
N PRO A 8 1.91 -11.33 22.01
CA PRO A 8 2.25 -11.52 20.60
C PRO A 8 2.97 -10.28 20.06
N PHE A 9 3.85 -10.46 19.07
CA PHE A 9 4.51 -9.35 18.39
C PHE A 9 3.52 -8.49 17.58
N VAL A 10 2.52 -9.13 16.97
CA VAL A 10 1.38 -8.52 16.29
C VAL A 10 0.12 -9.22 16.72
N ASP A 11 -0.90 -8.47 17.11
CA ASP A 11 -2.23 -8.99 17.46
C ASP A 11 -3.29 -8.13 16.78
N LEU A 12 -3.82 -8.63 15.66
CA LEU A 12 -4.89 -7.96 14.89
C LEU A 12 -6.29 -8.48 15.26
N TYR A 13 -6.36 -9.54 16.10
CA TYR A 13 -7.63 -10.18 16.42
C TYR A 13 -8.61 -9.27 17.18
N PRO A 14 -8.18 -8.46 18.16
CA PRO A 14 -9.08 -7.53 18.84
C PRO A 14 -9.75 -6.52 17.88
N GLN A 15 -8.99 -6.01 16.91
CA GLN A 15 -9.54 -5.13 15.87
C GLN A 15 -10.58 -5.85 14.99
N TYR A 16 -10.34 -7.11 14.66
CA TYR A 16 -11.31 -7.91 13.92
C TYR A 16 -12.58 -8.15 14.76
N GLU A 17 -12.46 -8.45 16.05
CA GLU A 17 -13.63 -8.70 16.93
C GLU A 17 -14.59 -7.49 16.95
N GLU A 18 -14.06 -6.27 16.98
CA GLU A 18 -14.87 -5.04 16.93
C GLU A 18 -15.63 -4.88 15.61
N LEU A 19 -15.04 -5.33 14.50
CA LEU A 19 -15.58 -5.15 13.14
C LEU A 19 -16.18 -6.45 12.56
N GLN A 20 -16.19 -7.54 13.33
CA GLN A 20 -16.51 -8.89 12.84
C GLN A 20 -17.84 -8.95 12.10
N SER A 21 -18.89 -8.38 12.66
CA SER A 21 -20.23 -8.45 12.07
C SER A 21 -20.29 -7.78 10.69
N GLU A 22 -19.57 -6.66 10.50
CA GLU A 22 -19.53 -5.94 9.24
C GLU A 22 -18.67 -6.68 8.21
N ILE A 23 -17.51 -7.18 8.63
CA ILE A 23 -16.57 -7.91 7.77
C ILE A 23 -17.21 -9.21 7.27
N ASP A 24 -17.78 -10.01 8.18
CA ASP A 24 -18.40 -11.29 7.84
C ASP A 24 -19.60 -11.10 6.89
N LEU A 25 -20.41 -10.06 7.11
CA LEU A 25 -21.53 -9.75 6.23
C LEU A 25 -21.04 -9.37 4.82
N ALA A 26 -20.04 -8.52 4.73
CA ALA A 26 -19.46 -8.08 3.46
C ALA A 26 -18.86 -9.25 2.66
N ILE A 27 -18.15 -10.16 3.34
CA ILE A 27 -17.57 -11.36 2.71
C ILE A 27 -18.67 -12.28 2.20
N ARG A 28 -19.69 -12.56 3.01
CA ARG A 28 -20.82 -13.42 2.62
C ARG A 28 -21.58 -12.87 1.41
N ASP A 29 -21.77 -11.55 1.37
CA ASP A 29 -22.44 -10.88 0.26
C ASP A 29 -21.66 -11.02 -1.06
N ILE A 30 -20.33 -10.85 -1.03
CA ILE A 30 -19.45 -11.07 -2.19
C ILE A 30 -19.52 -12.52 -2.67
N ILE A 31 -19.47 -13.50 -1.75
CA ILE A 31 -19.55 -14.92 -2.08
C ILE A 31 -20.92 -15.24 -2.72
N ALA A 32 -22.00 -14.71 -2.14
CA ALA A 32 -23.36 -14.97 -2.62
C ALA A 32 -23.58 -14.44 -4.06
N ARG A 33 -22.92 -13.35 -4.43
CA ARG A 33 -22.97 -12.77 -5.77
C ARG A 33 -21.91 -13.28 -6.71
N SER A 34 -20.93 -14.05 -6.21
CA SER A 34 -19.74 -14.48 -6.96
C SER A 34 -18.92 -13.31 -7.55
N ASP A 35 -18.88 -12.17 -6.87
CA ASP A 35 -18.20 -10.93 -7.29
C ASP A 35 -16.72 -10.95 -6.85
N PHE A 36 -15.95 -11.93 -7.30
CA PHE A 36 -14.56 -12.13 -6.86
C PHE A 36 -13.53 -11.30 -7.64
N ILE A 37 -13.89 -10.84 -8.85
CA ILE A 37 -12.97 -10.12 -9.74
C ILE A 37 -13.63 -8.83 -10.17
N THR A 38 -13.06 -7.69 -9.73
CA THR A 38 -13.64 -6.36 -9.94
C THR A 38 -15.10 -6.27 -9.44
N GLY A 39 -15.86 -5.27 -9.83
CA GLY A 39 -17.28 -5.20 -9.52
C GLY A 39 -17.65 -4.10 -8.51
N PRO A 40 -18.95 -4.05 -8.11
CA PRO A 40 -19.50 -2.91 -7.36
C PRO A 40 -18.82 -2.65 -6.01
N THR A 41 -18.25 -3.68 -5.38
CA THR A 41 -17.56 -3.53 -4.08
C THR A 41 -16.23 -2.82 -4.24
N VAL A 42 -15.49 -3.12 -5.31
CA VAL A 42 -14.23 -2.42 -5.65
C VAL A 42 -14.52 -0.96 -5.97
N GLU A 43 -15.52 -0.68 -6.80
CA GLU A 43 -15.93 0.69 -7.13
C GLU A 43 -16.35 1.50 -5.89
N LYS A 44 -17.04 0.87 -4.93
CA LYS A 44 -17.38 1.52 -3.66
C LYS A 44 -16.15 1.87 -2.85
N LEU A 45 -15.15 0.98 -2.79
CA LEU A 45 -13.88 1.24 -2.12
C LEU A 45 -13.16 2.42 -2.77
N GLU A 46 -13.02 2.41 -4.08
CA GLU A 46 -12.34 3.48 -4.84
C GLU A 46 -13.00 4.84 -4.59
N LYS A 47 -14.32 4.92 -4.67
CA LYS A 47 -15.09 6.14 -4.34
C LYS A 47 -14.92 6.58 -2.89
N ALA A 48 -14.87 5.62 -1.95
CA ALA A 48 -14.66 5.93 -0.53
C ALA A 48 -13.26 6.48 -0.27
N ILE A 49 -12.23 5.92 -0.92
CA ILE A 49 -10.85 6.43 -0.84
C ILE A 49 -10.75 7.83 -1.44
N CYS A 50 -11.34 8.07 -2.62
CA CYS A 50 -11.40 9.41 -3.23
C CYS A 50 -12.03 10.43 -2.26
N LYS A 51 -13.17 10.08 -1.67
CA LYS A 51 -13.84 10.94 -0.69
C LYS A 51 -13.00 11.22 0.55
N TYR A 52 -12.28 10.22 1.04
CA TYR A 52 -11.44 10.34 2.24
C TYR A 52 -10.19 11.15 2.00
N THR A 53 -9.53 10.98 0.86
CA THR A 53 -8.26 11.64 0.52
C THR A 53 -8.43 12.96 -0.21
N GLY A 54 -9.58 13.23 -0.81
CA GLY A 54 -9.81 14.36 -1.72
C GLY A 54 -9.25 14.15 -3.14
N ALA A 55 -8.81 12.93 -3.48
CA ALA A 55 -8.36 12.61 -4.83
C ALA A 55 -9.54 12.56 -5.80
N GLU A 56 -9.28 12.91 -7.07
CA GLU A 56 -10.31 12.85 -8.13
C GLU A 56 -10.65 11.41 -8.51
N ASP A 57 -9.62 10.56 -8.62
CA ASP A 57 -9.75 9.17 -9.00
C ASP A 57 -8.92 8.24 -8.11
N CYS A 58 -9.30 6.99 -8.08
CA CYS A 58 -8.60 5.92 -7.37
C CYS A 58 -8.67 4.63 -8.19
N ALA A 59 -7.54 3.94 -8.29
CA ALA A 59 -7.46 2.62 -8.92
C ALA A 59 -6.99 1.59 -7.91
N SER A 60 -7.80 0.56 -7.68
CA SER A 60 -7.46 -0.56 -6.80
C SER A 60 -6.44 -1.47 -7.46
N ILE A 61 -5.32 -1.70 -6.79
CA ILE A 61 -4.23 -2.56 -7.27
C ILE A 61 -4.01 -3.68 -6.25
N GLY A 62 -3.64 -4.87 -6.73
CA GLY A 62 -3.54 -6.08 -5.92
C GLY A 62 -2.47 -6.08 -4.81
N SER A 63 -1.53 -5.12 -4.83
CA SER A 63 -0.55 -4.93 -3.74
C SER A 63 0.07 -3.54 -3.81
N GLY A 64 0.63 -3.05 -2.69
CA GLY A 64 1.38 -1.78 -2.66
C GLY A 64 2.58 -1.77 -3.60
N THR A 65 3.31 -2.88 -3.72
CA THR A 65 4.42 -3.01 -4.68
C THR A 65 3.95 -2.78 -6.11
N ASN A 66 2.87 -3.46 -6.51
CA ASN A 66 2.30 -3.29 -7.86
C ASN A 66 1.73 -1.89 -8.07
N ALA A 67 1.17 -1.27 -7.04
CA ALA A 67 0.71 0.11 -7.10
C ALA A 67 1.86 1.09 -7.42
N LEU A 68 3.02 0.92 -6.76
CA LEU A 68 4.21 1.70 -7.07
C LEU A 68 4.70 1.47 -8.51
N VAL A 69 4.73 0.22 -8.97
CA VAL A 69 5.10 -0.10 -10.36
C VAL A 69 4.14 0.56 -11.35
N CYS A 70 2.82 0.48 -11.10
CA CYS A 70 1.82 1.10 -11.96
C CYS A 70 1.97 2.63 -11.97
N ALA A 71 2.18 3.25 -10.81
CA ALA A 71 2.38 4.70 -10.70
C ALA A 71 3.62 5.16 -11.47
N LEU A 72 4.76 4.47 -11.32
CA LEU A 72 5.97 4.80 -12.06
C LEU A 72 5.78 4.66 -13.58
N LYS A 73 5.10 3.61 -14.03
CA LYS A 73 4.77 3.43 -15.46
C LYS A 73 3.82 4.52 -15.97
N ALA A 74 2.82 4.90 -15.19
CA ALA A 74 1.88 5.96 -15.55
C ALA A 74 2.58 7.32 -15.69
N LEU A 75 3.64 7.55 -14.89
CA LEU A 75 4.52 8.74 -15.00
C LEU A 75 5.52 8.64 -16.16
N GLY A 76 5.51 7.58 -16.96
CA GLY A 76 6.42 7.39 -18.08
C GLY A 76 7.84 6.98 -17.68
N ILE A 77 8.04 6.49 -16.46
CA ILE A 77 9.36 6.01 -16.02
C ILE A 77 9.69 4.71 -16.77
N GLN A 78 10.90 4.64 -17.33
CA GLN A 78 11.36 3.57 -18.20
C GLN A 78 12.88 3.35 -18.05
N PRO A 79 13.46 2.33 -18.68
CA PRO A 79 14.89 2.08 -18.69
C PRO A 79 15.70 3.33 -19.08
N GLY A 80 16.76 3.61 -18.29
CA GLY A 80 17.60 4.80 -18.45
C GLY A 80 17.20 5.98 -17.55
N HIS A 81 16.00 5.98 -16.95
CA HIS A 81 15.60 6.95 -15.94
C HIS A 81 16.20 6.59 -14.57
N GLN A 82 16.37 7.60 -13.73
CA GLN A 82 16.74 7.47 -12.33
C GLN A 82 15.57 7.92 -11.46
N VAL A 83 15.34 7.20 -10.35
CA VAL A 83 14.30 7.54 -9.37
C VAL A 83 14.94 7.64 -8.00
N MET A 84 14.84 8.81 -7.39
CA MET A 84 15.36 9.05 -6.04
C MET A 84 14.45 8.41 -5.01
N THR A 85 15.06 7.75 -4.02
CA THR A 85 14.37 7.15 -2.89
C THR A 85 15.29 7.12 -1.68
N VAL A 86 14.76 6.69 -0.52
CA VAL A 86 15.55 6.53 0.71
C VAL A 86 15.89 5.06 0.95
N GLY A 87 17.02 4.80 1.64
CA GLY A 87 17.35 3.45 2.09
C GLY A 87 16.49 2.98 3.28
N HIS A 88 15.96 3.92 4.06
CA HIS A 88 15.10 3.65 5.20
C HIS A 88 13.64 3.46 4.76
N THR A 89 13.37 2.39 4.04
CA THR A 89 12.04 2.04 3.53
C THR A 89 11.91 0.53 3.36
N PHE A 90 10.71 0.06 3.06
CA PHE A 90 10.51 -1.33 2.71
C PHE A 90 11.10 -1.63 1.32
N VAL A 91 11.67 -2.81 1.15
CA VAL A 91 12.39 -3.22 -0.07
C VAL A 91 11.57 -3.04 -1.36
N SER A 92 10.26 -3.15 -1.28
CA SER A 92 9.36 -2.97 -2.43
C SER A 92 9.47 -1.60 -3.10
N THR A 93 9.92 -0.57 -2.40
CA THR A 93 10.15 0.75 -3.00
C THR A 93 11.25 0.67 -4.06
N THR A 94 12.38 0.07 -3.71
CA THR A 94 13.50 -0.16 -4.65
C THR A 94 13.13 -1.18 -5.73
N GLU A 95 12.45 -2.25 -5.34
CA GLU A 95 11.96 -3.29 -6.26
C GLU A 95 11.04 -2.71 -7.35
N ALA A 96 10.13 -1.82 -7.00
CA ALA A 96 9.25 -1.18 -7.97
C ALA A 96 10.02 -0.34 -9.00
N ILE A 97 11.08 0.37 -8.57
CA ILE A 97 11.95 1.15 -9.46
C ILE A 97 12.69 0.23 -10.44
N VAL A 98 13.26 -0.85 -9.93
CA VAL A 98 13.98 -1.84 -10.76
C VAL A 98 13.03 -2.55 -11.73
N ASN A 99 11.81 -2.87 -11.29
CA ASN A 99 10.81 -3.55 -12.11
C ASN A 99 10.33 -2.73 -13.32
N VAL A 100 10.44 -1.41 -13.28
CA VAL A 100 10.18 -0.56 -14.46
C VAL A 100 11.44 -0.33 -15.31
N GLY A 101 12.58 -0.93 -14.93
CA GLY A 101 13.87 -0.80 -15.63
C GLY A 101 14.63 0.46 -15.28
N ALA A 102 14.18 1.26 -14.32
CA ALA A 102 14.87 2.46 -13.85
C ALA A 102 15.95 2.12 -12.81
N THR A 103 16.83 3.07 -12.57
CA THR A 103 17.91 2.95 -11.57
C THR A 103 17.51 3.69 -10.29
N PRO A 104 17.48 3.02 -9.11
CA PRO A 104 17.25 3.69 -7.84
C PRO A 104 18.47 4.52 -7.45
N VAL A 105 18.23 5.76 -7.02
CA VAL A 105 19.26 6.66 -6.47
C VAL A 105 18.90 6.91 -5.01
N PHE A 106 19.77 6.48 -4.10
CA PHE A 106 19.50 6.60 -2.67
C PHE A 106 19.94 7.98 -2.15
N VAL A 107 19.01 8.62 -1.45
CA VAL A 107 19.21 9.86 -0.71
C VAL A 107 19.04 9.54 0.77
N ASP A 108 19.75 10.25 1.64
CA ASP A 108 19.65 10.07 3.08
C ASP A 108 18.31 10.61 3.63
N ILE A 109 17.98 10.25 4.86
CA ILE A 109 16.81 10.71 5.58
C ILE A 109 17.15 11.87 6.50
N ASP A 110 16.12 12.70 6.81
CA ASP A 110 16.18 13.71 7.84
C ASP A 110 15.96 13.11 9.26
N GLU A 111 15.93 13.93 10.28
CA GLU A 111 15.69 13.53 11.67
C GLU A 111 14.29 12.96 11.93
N PHE A 112 13.34 13.15 11.00
CA PHE A 112 11.98 12.63 11.05
C PHE A 112 11.77 11.39 10.17
N TYR A 113 12.87 10.80 9.66
CA TYR A 113 12.87 9.65 8.75
C TYR A 113 12.24 9.93 7.37
N HIS A 114 12.04 11.19 6.98
CA HIS A 114 11.66 11.57 5.63
C HIS A 114 12.89 11.71 4.73
N LEU A 115 12.66 11.74 3.41
CA LEU A 115 13.72 12.06 2.46
C LEU A 115 14.28 13.46 2.77
N ASP A 116 15.60 13.57 2.97
CA ASP A 116 16.26 14.85 3.25
C ASP A 116 16.34 15.71 1.98
N VAL A 117 15.41 16.65 1.86
CA VAL A 117 15.33 17.55 0.70
C VAL A 117 16.60 18.38 0.50
N SER A 118 17.37 18.66 1.56
CA SER A 118 18.60 19.43 1.46
C SER A 118 19.72 18.68 0.73
N LYS A 119 19.59 17.37 0.57
CA LYS A 119 20.53 16.49 -0.12
C LYS A 119 20.12 16.15 -1.56
N LEU A 120 19.04 16.73 -2.05
CA LEU A 120 18.63 16.62 -3.45
C LEU A 120 19.46 17.60 -4.30
N GLN A 121 20.51 17.10 -4.93
CA GLN A 121 21.39 17.84 -5.85
C GLN A 121 21.47 17.15 -7.21
#